data_692cf21fceccfcff038bfb8df3fc3abc
#
_entry.id   692cf21fceccfcff038bfb8df3fc3abc
#
_cell.length_a   1.000
_cell.length_b   1.000
_cell.length_c   1.000
_cell.angle_alpha   90.00
_cell.angle_beta   90.00
_cell.angle_gamma   90.00
#
_symmetry.space_group_name_H-M   'P 1'
#
loop_
_entity.id
_entity.type
_entity.pdbx_description
1 polymer ?
#
loop_
_entity_poly.entity_id
_entity_poly.type
_entity_poly.pdbx_seq_one_letter_code
_entity_poly.pdbx_strand_id
1 'polypeptide(L)'
;MTDFTREQVRIPAGADTDLDCWQYLPSSPAPHPTVVMAHGIGGVKAAGLAPFAEFFADNGFAALVFDYRHWGRSGGSPRELLSIRRQREDYRTALAWARRHDSLDNDRLFIWGTSFAGMHILDIAASDPALAGAIAQCPLVDGPAGMGKVPAPRALRLTATAVADLLGGVTGKPPKYLPLSVGPDSLGVIATDDALTGLHRLSPDDGEPWPNRITARSLLDIAVHRPVRAAGRIRCPLLMVVAESDTMAPTGPATQAAARAPRGELYRSRGGHYDVYAGGLDHTDVLRVELEFLTRHAARA
;
A
#
# COMPACT_ATOMS: atom_id res chain seq x y z
N MET A 1 -24.12 7.79 13.92
CA MET A 1 -23.04 7.91 14.94
C MET A 1 -22.00 6.88 14.50
N THR A 2 -20.74 7.26 14.37
CA THR A 2 -19.66 6.32 14.07
C THR A 2 -19.42 5.40 15.27
N ASP A 3 -19.36 4.10 15.04
CA ASP A 3 -19.18 3.10 16.10
C ASP A 3 -17.69 2.81 16.37
N PHE A 4 -16.84 3.80 16.19
CA PHE A 4 -15.39 3.71 16.44
C PHE A 4 -14.79 5.04 16.93
N THR A 5 -13.58 4.96 17.50
CA THR A 5 -12.70 6.10 17.77
C THR A 5 -11.50 6.09 16.83
N ARG A 6 -10.99 7.27 16.45
CA ARG A 6 -9.72 7.43 15.72
C ARG A 6 -8.73 8.20 16.56
N GLU A 7 -7.57 7.61 16.79
CA GLU A 7 -6.46 8.22 17.50
C GLU A 7 -5.20 8.26 16.65
N GLN A 8 -4.36 9.28 16.85
CA GLN A 8 -3.05 9.34 16.26
C GLN A 8 -2.04 8.71 17.21
N VAL A 9 -1.29 7.72 16.72
CA VAL A 9 -0.25 7.04 17.49
C VAL A 9 1.09 7.14 16.78
N ARG A 10 2.19 7.11 17.56
CA ARG A 10 3.56 7.08 17.07
C ARG A 10 4.19 5.73 17.38
N ILE A 11 4.71 5.05 16.37
CA ILE A 11 5.35 3.75 16.52
C ILE A 11 6.85 3.92 16.27
N PRO A 12 7.72 3.70 17.28
CA PRO A 12 9.16 3.77 17.10
C PRO A 12 9.65 2.76 16.04
N ALA A 13 10.38 3.26 15.02
CA ALA A 13 10.87 2.47 13.89
C ALA A 13 12.39 2.54 13.69
N GLY A 14 13.11 2.98 14.71
CA GLY A 14 14.56 3.14 14.77
C GLY A 14 14.97 4.29 15.66
N ALA A 15 16.26 4.58 15.77
CA ALA A 15 16.78 5.58 16.71
C ALA A 15 16.20 6.98 16.52
N ASP A 16 15.95 7.38 15.26
CA ASP A 16 15.51 8.74 14.92
C ASP A 16 14.28 8.73 13.99
N THR A 17 13.50 7.65 14.00
CA THR A 17 12.36 7.52 13.07
C THR A 17 11.17 6.89 13.77
N ASP A 18 10.07 7.62 13.79
CA ASP A 18 8.77 7.11 14.19
C ASP A 18 7.87 6.99 12.96
N LEU A 19 7.01 5.97 12.95
CA LEU A 19 5.89 5.88 12.02
C LEU A 19 4.72 6.66 12.61
N ASP A 20 4.14 7.53 11.81
CA ASP A 20 2.91 8.22 12.14
C ASP A 20 1.72 7.38 11.69
N CYS A 21 0.84 7.03 12.62
CA CYS A 21 -0.24 6.10 12.40
C CYS A 21 -1.59 6.68 12.84
N TRP A 22 -2.65 6.29 12.17
CA TRP A 22 -4.01 6.37 12.68
C TRP A 22 -4.44 5.00 13.18
N GLN A 23 -4.89 4.93 14.41
CA GLN A 23 -5.52 3.76 15.00
C GLN A 23 -7.02 3.99 15.08
N TYR A 24 -7.79 3.11 14.47
CA TYR A 24 -9.25 3.07 14.55
C TYR A 24 -9.64 1.91 15.45
N LEU A 25 -10.38 2.17 16.50
CA LEU A 25 -10.85 1.17 17.45
C LEU A 25 -12.38 1.13 17.46
N PRO A 26 -12.99 -0.03 17.16
CA PRO A 26 -14.43 -0.22 17.34
C PRO A 26 -14.90 0.06 18.76
N SER A 27 -16.13 0.50 18.91
CA SER A 27 -16.75 0.71 20.24
C SER A 27 -17.15 -0.59 20.96
N SER A 28 -17.07 -1.73 20.28
CA SER A 28 -17.30 -3.06 20.88
C SER A 28 -16.18 -3.42 21.87
N PRO A 29 -16.38 -4.42 22.75
CA PRO A 29 -15.33 -4.85 23.68
C PRO A 29 -14.07 -5.40 22.97
N ALA A 30 -12.90 -4.94 23.41
CA ALA A 30 -11.58 -5.46 22.97
C ALA A 30 -11.32 -6.90 23.48
N PRO A 31 -10.38 -7.67 22.88
CA PRO A 31 -9.53 -7.29 21.78
C PRO A 31 -10.17 -7.47 20.39
N HIS A 32 -9.85 -6.59 19.43
CA HIS A 32 -10.44 -6.58 18.09
C HIS A 32 -9.58 -7.29 17.07
N PRO A 33 -10.15 -8.05 16.10
CA PRO A 33 -9.43 -8.43 14.89
C PRO A 33 -8.95 -7.17 14.20
N THR A 34 -7.71 -7.18 13.67
CA THR A 34 -7.04 -5.94 13.28
C THR A 34 -6.49 -6.01 11.87
N VAL A 35 -6.70 -4.94 11.10
CA VAL A 35 -6.16 -4.76 9.75
C VAL A 35 -5.05 -3.72 9.78
N VAL A 36 -3.81 -4.12 9.51
CA VAL A 36 -2.68 -3.19 9.33
C VAL A 36 -2.62 -2.77 7.87
N MET A 37 -2.70 -1.46 7.61
CA MET A 37 -2.96 -0.91 6.29
C MET A 37 -1.86 0.04 5.83
N ALA A 38 -1.50 -0.04 4.55
CA ALA A 38 -0.49 0.85 3.96
C ALA A 38 -0.85 1.32 2.54
N HIS A 39 -0.37 2.52 2.24
CA HIS A 39 -0.62 3.24 0.99
C HIS A 39 0.26 2.79 -0.18
N GLY A 40 -0.15 3.16 -1.40
CA GLY A 40 0.57 2.90 -2.65
C GLY A 40 1.82 3.78 -2.85
N ILE A 41 2.36 3.74 -4.07
CA ILE A 41 3.56 4.50 -4.45
C ILE A 41 3.35 5.99 -4.22
N GLY A 42 4.27 6.59 -3.47
CA GLY A 42 4.24 8.03 -3.23
C GLY A 42 3.01 8.54 -2.47
N GLY A 43 2.17 7.65 -1.95
CA GLY A 43 1.01 8.01 -1.16
C GLY A 43 1.37 8.37 0.29
N VAL A 44 0.35 8.71 1.05
CA VAL A 44 0.35 8.88 2.50
C VAL A 44 -0.91 8.23 3.06
N LYS A 45 -0.97 7.97 4.37
CA LYS A 45 -2.15 7.35 5.01
C LYS A 45 -3.45 8.12 4.78
N ALA A 46 -3.35 9.44 4.65
CA ALA A 46 -4.51 10.31 4.37
C ALA A 46 -4.98 10.24 2.90
N ALA A 47 -4.18 9.67 2.00
CA ALA A 47 -4.50 9.59 0.58
C ALA A 47 -5.44 8.40 0.29
N GLY A 48 -6.72 8.56 0.59
CA GLY A 48 -7.80 7.64 0.23
C GLY A 48 -7.92 6.36 1.08
N LEU A 49 -7.18 6.23 2.22
CA LEU A 49 -7.24 5.03 3.05
C LEU A 49 -8.29 5.13 4.17
N ALA A 50 -8.63 6.34 4.63
CA ALA A 50 -9.58 6.54 5.72
C ALA A 50 -10.95 5.86 5.47
N PRO A 51 -11.57 5.96 4.28
CA PRO A 51 -12.88 5.31 4.05
C PRO A 51 -12.88 3.79 4.23
N PHE A 52 -11.76 3.11 3.92
CA PHE A 52 -11.60 1.67 4.16
C PHE A 52 -11.45 1.38 5.65
N ALA A 53 -10.58 2.13 6.34
CA ALA A 53 -10.31 1.95 7.77
C ALA A 53 -11.57 2.21 8.60
N GLU A 54 -12.33 3.25 8.29
CA GLU A 54 -13.60 3.61 8.92
C GLU A 54 -14.64 2.52 8.70
N PHE A 55 -14.78 2.04 7.46
CA PHE A 55 -15.71 0.96 7.15
C PHE A 55 -15.36 -0.34 7.88
N PHE A 56 -14.09 -0.70 7.99
CA PHE A 56 -13.67 -1.86 8.78
C PHE A 56 -13.95 -1.66 10.27
N ALA A 57 -13.69 -0.46 10.79
CA ALA A 57 -13.93 -0.15 12.20
C ALA A 57 -15.43 -0.16 12.57
N ASP A 58 -16.30 0.38 11.72
CA ASP A 58 -17.76 0.31 11.89
C ASP A 58 -18.28 -1.16 11.87
N ASN A 59 -17.50 -2.09 11.26
CA ASN A 59 -17.81 -3.51 11.18
C ASN A 59 -17.01 -4.38 12.17
N GLY A 60 -16.44 -3.79 13.21
CA GLY A 60 -15.82 -4.53 14.33
C GLY A 60 -14.36 -4.92 14.15
N PHE A 61 -13.68 -4.41 13.11
CA PHE A 61 -12.24 -4.61 12.89
C PHE A 61 -11.47 -3.36 13.29
N ALA A 62 -10.52 -3.45 14.20
CA ALA A 62 -9.58 -2.36 14.37
C ALA A 62 -8.74 -2.16 13.10
N ALA A 63 -8.40 -0.90 12.79
CA ALA A 63 -7.51 -0.60 11.69
C ALA A 63 -6.30 0.22 12.17
N LEU A 64 -5.11 -0.15 11.71
CA LEU A 64 -3.86 0.59 11.94
C LEU A 64 -3.31 1.05 10.60
N VAL A 65 -3.49 2.32 10.29
CA VAL A 65 -3.08 2.92 9.01
C VAL A 65 -1.83 3.77 9.24
N PHE A 66 -0.74 3.49 8.55
CA PHE A 66 0.52 4.20 8.81
C PHE A 66 1.13 4.85 7.57
N ASP A 67 1.87 5.94 7.79
CA ASP A 67 2.81 6.47 6.81
C ASP A 67 4.13 5.70 6.89
N TYR A 68 4.67 5.27 5.74
CA TYR A 68 6.04 4.75 5.70
C TYR A 68 7.05 5.83 6.11
N ARG A 69 8.21 5.42 6.65
CA ARG A 69 9.32 6.37 6.84
C ARG A 69 9.61 7.16 5.56
N HIS A 70 10.03 8.38 5.69
CA HIS A 70 10.25 9.37 4.63
C HIS A 70 8.96 9.97 4.02
N TRP A 71 7.78 9.51 4.39
CA TRP A 71 6.49 9.94 3.83
C TRP A 71 5.57 10.53 4.89
N GLY A 72 4.64 11.38 4.45
CA GLY A 72 3.62 11.98 5.31
C GLY A 72 4.23 12.63 6.56
N ARG A 73 3.68 12.27 7.73
CA ARG A 73 4.16 12.74 9.03
C ARG A 73 5.15 11.80 9.71
N SER A 74 5.49 10.65 9.10
CA SER A 74 6.55 9.78 9.59
C SER A 74 7.92 10.42 9.44
N GLY A 75 8.86 10.04 10.31
CA GLY A 75 10.25 10.49 10.28
C GLY A 75 11.01 10.02 9.05
N GLY A 76 12.28 10.40 8.97
CA GLY A 76 13.23 9.95 7.95
C GLY A 76 13.61 11.03 6.92
N SER A 77 14.87 10.97 6.51
CA SER A 77 15.49 11.87 5.50
C SER A 77 16.30 11.00 4.52
N PRO A 78 16.36 11.38 3.23
CA PRO A 78 15.62 12.46 2.60
C PRO A 78 14.11 12.19 2.54
N ARG A 79 13.28 13.24 2.38
CA ARG A 79 11.83 13.07 2.22
C ARG A 79 11.52 12.45 0.87
N GLU A 80 10.35 11.79 0.77
CA GLU A 80 9.82 11.13 -0.43
C GLU A 80 10.79 10.08 -1.02
N LEU A 81 11.60 9.46 -0.18
CA LEU A 81 12.42 8.31 -0.54
C LEU A 81 11.60 7.03 -0.38
N LEU A 82 11.46 6.26 -1.45
CA LEU A 82 10.92 4.91 -1.39
C LEU A 82 12.07 3.90 -1.42
N SER A 83 12.09 3.02 -0.43
CA SER A 83 12.95 1.85 -0.40
C SER A 83 12.12 0.64 0.01
N ILE A 84 12.03 -0.34 -0.88
CA ILE A 84 11.23 -1.57 -0.66
C ILE A 84 11.65 -2.26 0.64
N ARG A 85 12.96 -2.36 0.89
CA ARG A 85 13.47 -2.98 2.11
C ARG A 85 12.98 -2.23 3.36
N ARG A 86 13.13 -0.89 3.38
CA ARG A 86 12.74 -0.06 4.54
C ARG A 86 11.23 -0.04 4.74
N GLN A 87 10.44 0.04 3.68
CA GLN A 87 8.98 0.00 3.80
C GLN A 87 8.47 -1.36 4.31
N ARG A 88 9.12 -2.47 3.94
CA ARG A 88 8.81 -3.77 4.55
C ARG A 88 9.23 -3.86 6.02
N GLU A 89 10.33 -3.23 6.40
CA GLU A 89 10.71 -3.08 7.81
C GLU A 89 9.66 -2.28 8.58
N ASP A 90 9.16 -1.18 8.03
CA ASP A 90 8.11 -0.35 8.63
C ASP A 90 6.83 -1.16 8.83
N TYR A 91 6.44 -1.92 7.83
CA TYR A 91 5.26 -2.79 7.91
C TYR A 91 5.39 -3.83 9.03
N ARG A 92 6.57 -4.49 9.13
CA ARG A 92 6.85 -5.44 10.22
C ARG A 92 6.89 -4.76 11.59
N THR A 93 7.35 -3.53 11.65
CA THR A 93 7.34 -2.72 12.88
C THR A 93 5.91 -2.43 13.33
N ALA A 94 5.04 -2.02 12.40
CA ALA A 94 3.62 -1.80 12.68
C ALA A 94 2.92 -3.10 13.15
N LEU A 95 3.19 -4.22 12.49
CA LEU A 95 2.69 -5.55 12.91
C LEU A 95 3.19 -5.96 14.30
N ALA A 96 4.49 -5.76 14.56
CA ALA A 96 5.07 -6.09 15.85
C ALA A 96 4.52 -5.21 16.99
N TRP A 97 4.18 -3.96 16.69
CA TRP A 97 3.49 -3.08 17.63
C TRP A 97 2.05 -3.56 17.86
N ALA A 98 1.30 -3.86 16.80
CA ALA A 98 -0.08 -4.37 16.90
C ALA A 98 -0.15 -5.65 17.75
N ARG A 99 0.83 -6.56 17.62
CA ARG A 99 0.91 -7.79 18.40
C ARG A 99 1.10 -7.59 19.89
N ARG A 100 1.53 -6.42 20.33
CA ARG A 100 1.76 -6.10 21.75
C ARG A 100 0.72 -5.16 22.34
N HIS A 101 -0.24 -4.75 21.54
CA HIS A 101 -1.26 -3.79 21.96
C HIS A 101 -2.49 -4.52 22.49
N ASP A 102 -2.86 -4.29 23.74
CA ASP A 102 -3.91 -5.06 24.46
C ASP A 102 -5.30 -4.99 23.84
N SER A 103 -5.61 -3.90 23.12
CA SER A 103 -6.88 -3.76 22.42
C SER A 103 -6.97 -4.47 21.08
N LEU A 104 -5.85 -5.03 20.58
CA LEU A 104 -5.75 -5.67 19.28
C LEU A 104 -5.56 -7.18 19.44
N ASP A 105 -6.32 -7.97 18.67
CA ASP A 105 -6.24 -9.43 18.75
C ASP A 105 -5.03 -9.95 17.96
N ASN A 106 -4.03 -10.40 18.69
CA ASN A 106 -2.78 -10.92 18.13
C ASN A 106 -2.97 -12.12 17.19
N ASP A 107 -4.00 -12.94 17.41
CA ASP A 107 -4.27 -14.14 16.61
C ASP A 107 -5.09 -13.83 15.34
N ARG A 108 -5.67 -12.62 15.26
CA ARG A 108 -6.50 -12.16 14.15
C ARG A 108 -5.96 -10.90 13.50
N LEU A 109 -4.65 -10.93 13.16
CA LEU A 109 -3.99 -9.83 12.44
C LEU A 109 -4.04 -10.07 10.92
N PHE A 110 -4.57 -9.11 10.21
CA PHE A 110 -4.61 -9.03 8.76
C PHE A 110 -3.67 -7.93 8.26
N ILE A 111 -3.21 -8.08 7.03
CA ILE A 111 -2.51 -7.02 6.31
C ILE A 111 -3.30 -6.61 5.08
N TRP A 112 -3.31 -5.31 4.81
CA TRP A 112 -3.97 -4.72 3.67
C TRP A 112 -3.05 -3.71 2.98
N GLY A 113 -2.94 -3.78 1.67
CA GLY A 113 -2.14 -2.83 0.92
C GLY A 113 -2.68 -2.59 -0.47
N THR A 114 -2.67 -1.31 -0.87
CA THR A 114 -3.18 -0.89 -2.17
C THR A 114 -2.07 -0.55 -3.14
N SER A 115 -2.27 -0.82 -4.43
CA SER A 115 -1.36 -0.44 -5.51
C SER A 115 0.06 -0.99 -5.27
N PHE A 116 1.04 -0.11 -5.15
CA PHE A 116 2.43 -0.48 -4.86
C PHE A 116 2.60 -1.25 -3.55
N ALA A 117 1.80 -0.96 -2.51
CA ALA A 117 1.85 -1.74 -1.27
C ALA A 117 1.51 -3.22 -1.47
N GLY A 118 0.84 -3.59 -2.56
CA GLY A 118 0.63 -4.98 -2.96
C GLY A 118 1.94 -5.77 -3.09
N MET A 119 3.07 -5.12 -3.46
CA MET A 119 4.38 -5.75 -3.43
C MET A 119 4.77 -6.19 -2.01
N HIS A 120 4.51 -5.35 -1.02
CA HIS A 120 4.83 -5.65 0.37
C HIS A 120 3.91 -6.71 0.95
N ILE A 121 2.63 -6.68 0.58
CA ILE A 121 1.64 -7.69 1.00
C ILE A 121 2.13 -9.10 0.64
N LEU A 122 2.54 -9.34 -0.61
CA LEU A 122 3.00 -10.67 -1.02
C LEU A 122 4.28 -11.10 -0.29
N ASP A 123 5.24 -10.20 -0.13
CA ASP A 123 6.51 -10.50 0.56
C ASP A 123 6.31 -10.78 2.06
N ILE A 124 5.46 -9.98 2.72
CA ILE A 124 5.20 -10.10 4.16
C ILE A 124 4.36 -11.35 4.42
N ALA A 125 3.28 -11.57 3.68
CA ALA A 125 2.44 -12.77 3.81
C ALA A 125 3.23 -14.07 3.55
N ALA A 126 4.21 -14.05 2.64
CA ALA A 126 5.08 -15.19 2.38
C ALA A 126 6.11 -15.45 3.49
N SER A 127 6.37 -14.48 4.36
CA SER A 127 7.38 -14.57 5.45
C SER A 127 6.77 -14.61 6.86
N ASP A 128 5.46 -14.35 6.99
CA ASP A 128 4.77 -14.31 8.29
C ASP A 128 3.55 -15.26 8.27
N PRO A 129 3.73 -16.52 8.70
CA PRO A 129 2.67 -17.52 8.69
C PRO A 129 1.61 -17.30 9.79
N ALA A 130 1.84 -16.38 10.73
CA ALA A 130 0.91 -16.08 11.82
C ALA A 130 -0.17 -15.05 11.43
N LEU A 131 -0.17 -14.56 10.20
CA LEU A 131 -1.22 -13.67 9.71
C LEU A 131 -2.53 -14.45 9.50
N ALA A 132 -3.64 -13.86 9.94
CA ALA A 132 -4.98 -14.38 9.72
C ALA A 132 -5.41 -14.26 8.25
N GLY A 133 -4.90 -13.27 7.53
CA GLY A 133 -5.12 -13.10 6.10
C GLY A 133 -4.41 -11.85 5.54
N ALA A 134 -4.43 -11.75 4.22
CA ALA A 134 -3.79 -10.66 3.48
C ALA A 134 -4.69 -10.18 2.34
N ILE A 135 -4.79 -8.87 2.14
CA ILE A 135 -5.54 -8.24 1.06
C ILE A 135 -4.59 -7.35 0.25
N ALA A 136 -4.56 -7.56 -1.06
CA ALA A 136 -3.83 -6.72 -2.00
C ALA A 136 -4.80 -6.12 -3.03
N GLN A 137 -5.06 -4.81 -2.91
CA GLN A 137 -6.00 -4.07 -3.74
C GLN A 137 -5.28 -3.41 -4.91
N CYS A 138 -5.83 -3.56 -6.15
CA CYS A 138 -5.25 -3.08 -7.42
C CYS A 138 -3.70 -3.16 -7.46
N PRO A 139 -3.10 -4.34 -7.13
CA PRO A 139 -1.71 -4.40 -6.71
C PRO A 139 -0.71 -4.43 -7.86
N LEU A 140 0.35 -3.65 -7.75
CA LEU A 140 1.58 -3.88 -8.50
C LEU A 140 2.37 -4.99 -7.78
N VAL A 141 2.62 -6.13 -8.47
CA VAL A 141 3.33 -7.29 -7.89
C VAL A 141 4.50 -7.79 -8.72
N ASP A 142 4.81 -7.09 -9.81
CA ASP A 142 5.95 -7.40 -10.69
C ASP A 142 6.50 -6.10 -11.30
N GLY A 143 7.63 -5.63 -10.79
CA GLY A 143 8.26 -4.38 -11.23
C GLY A 143 8.64 -4.40 -12.71
N PRO A 144 9.31 -5.44 -13.24
CA PRO A 144 9.58 -5.54 -14.67
C PRO A 144 8.33 -5.49 -15.55
N ALA A 145 7.22 -6.12 -15.12
CA ALA A 145 5.96 -6.04 -15.87
C ALA A 145 5.35 -4.63 -15.84
N GLY A 146 5.47 -3.91 -14.71
CA GLY A 146 5.09 -2.50 -14.61
C GLY A 146 5.94 -1.62 -15.52
N MET A 147 7.26 -1.80 -15.49
CA MET A 147 8.19 -1.07 -16.37
C MET A 147 7.93 -1.34 -17.86
N GLY A 148 7.46 -2.54 -18.22
CA GLY A 148 7.09 -2.89 -19.58
C GLY A 148 5.91 -2.07 -20.16
N LYS A 149 5.12 -1.42 -19.31
CA LYS A 149 4.06 -0.49 -19.73
C LYS A 149 4.60 0.93 -20.02
N VAL A 150 5.83 1.25 -19.61
CA VAL A 150 6.42 2.58 -19.79
C VAL A 150 7.09 2.66 -21.17
N PRO A 151 6.75 3.64 -22.03
CA PRO A 151 7.42 3.82 -23.33
C PRO A 151 8.94 3.94 -23.18
N ALA A 152 9.70 3.27 -24.05
CA ALA A 152 11.15 3.16 -23.95
C ALA A 152 11.90 4.50 -23.82
N PRO A 153 11.57 5.59 -24.56
CA PRO A 153 12.24 6.88 -24.38
C PRO A 153 12.02 7.47 -22.98
N ARG A 154 10.81 7.30 -22.42
CA ARG A 154 10.48 7.75 -21.05
C ARG A 154 11.24 6.90 -20.03
N ALA A 155 11.22 5.56 -20.17
CA ALA A 155 11.94 4.64 -19.28
C ALA A 155 13.43 4.97 -19.23
N LEU A 156 14.06 5.26 -20.38
CA LEU A 156 15.46 5.67 -20.45
C LEU A 156 15.74 6.96 -19.66
N ARG A 157 14.91 7.99 -19.85
CA ARG A 157 15.07 9.28 -19.14
C ARG A 157 14.88 9.14 -17.63
N LEU A 158 13.86 8.38 -17.20
CA LEU A 158 13.61 8.09 -15.78
C LEU A 158 14.78 7.32 -15.17
N THR A 159 15.28 6.28 -15.85
CA THR A 159 16.43 5.48 -15.38
C THR A 159 17.71 6.34 -15.30
N ALA A 160 18.00 7.15 -16.31
CA ALA A 160 19.16 8.04 -16.28
C ALA A 160 19.10 9.03 -15.10
N THR A 161 17.93 9.59 -14.83
CA THR A 161 17.71 10.47 -13.68
C THR A 161 17.87 9.72 -12.35
N ALA A 162 17.36 8.50 -12.27
CA ALA A 162 17.46 7.65 -11.08
C ALA A 162 18.91 7.26 -10.76
N VAL A 163 19.69 6.88 -11.78
CA VAL A 163 21.14 6.58 -11.64
C VAL A 163 21.90 7.84 -11.23
N ALA A 164 21.64 8.98 -11.86
CA ALA A 164 22.27 10.25 -11.49
C ALA A 164 21.95 10.70 -10.06
N ASP A 165 20.72 10.42 -9.58
CA ASP A 165 20.34 10.67 -8.19
C ASP A 165 21.03 9.71 -7.22
N LEU A 166 21.14 8.42 -7.57
CA LEU A 166 21.85 7.44 -6.74
C LEU A 166 23.32 7.80 -6.58
N LEU A 167 24.02 8.10 -7.68
CA LEU A 167 25.43 8.49 -7.66
C LEU A 167 25.64 9.82 -6.92
N GLY A 168 24.71 10.78 -7.10
CA GLY A 168 24.71 12.03 -6.35
C GLY A 168 24.60 11.80 -4.85
N GLY A 169 23.72 10.89 -4.42
CA GLY A 169 23.55 10.55 -3.00
C GLY A 169 24.80 9.96 -2.34
N VAL A 170 25.57 9.13 -3.06
CA VAL A 170 26.86 8.61 -2.57
C VAL A 170 27.88 9.73 -2.32
N THR A 171 27.82 10.81 -3.09
CA THR A 171 28.70 11.97 -2.94
C THR A 171 28.11 13.11 -2.06
N GLY A 172 27.04 12.82 -1.31
CA GLY A 172 26.40 13.78 -0.40
C GLY A 172 25.57 14.89 -1.07
N LYS A 173 25.31 14.78 -2.39
CA LYS A 173 24.44 15.74 -3.08
C LYS A 173 22.97 15.58 -2.67
N PRO A 174 22.20 16.69 -2.68
CA PRO A 174 20.77 16.63 -2.43
C PRO A 174 20.05 15.69 -3.43
N PRO A 175 18.94 15.05 -3.02
CA PRO A 175 18.21 14.14 -3.88
C PRO A 175 17.61 14.86 -5.09
N LYS A 176 17.55 14.16 -6.21
CA LYS A 176 16.77 14.57 -7.39
C LYS A 176 15.37 14.01 -7.28
N TYR A 177 14.40 14.85 -7.51
CA TYR A 177 12.99 14.47 -7.49
C TYR A 177 12.43 14.35 -8.90
N LEU A 178 11.50 13.41 -9.06
CA LEU A 178 10.64 13.26 -10.22
C LEU A 178 9.20 13.53 -9.81
N PRO A 179 8.39 14.19 -10.65
CA PRO A 179 6.95 14.23 -10.44
C PRO A 179 6.39 12.82 -10.39
N LEU A 180 5.46 12.56 -9.45
CA LEU A 180 4.85 11.24 -9.31
C LEU A 180 3.77 11.04 -10.36
N SER A 181 2.70 11.82 -10.32
CA SER A 181 1.57 11.75 -11.26
C SER A 181 1.58 12.96 -12.18
N VAL A 182 1.53 12.71 -13.48
CA VAL A 182 1.57 13.73 -14.53
C VAL A 182 0.64 13.36 -15.68
N GLY A 183 0.37 14.32 -16.56
CA GLY A 183 -0.32 14.04 -17.82
C GLY A 183 0.51 13.12 -18.74
N PRO A 184 -0.14 12.43 -19.71
CA PRO A 184 0.48 11.38 -20.53
C PRO A 184 1.76 11.79 -21.29
N ASP A 185 1.84 13.05 -21.70
CA ASP A 185 2.98 13.58 -22.47
C ASP A 185 4.11 14.15 -21.61
N SER A 186 3.94 14.16 -20.30
CA SER A 186 4.91 14.73 -19.35
C SER A 186 5.87 13.69 -18.80
N LEU A 187 7.05 14.13 -18.35
CA LEU A 187 8.01 13.26 -17.69
C LEU A 187 7.65 13.11 -16.20
N GLY A 188 7.12 11.97 -15.84
CA GLY A 188 6.81 11.57 -14.47
C GLY A 188 6.74 10.06 -14.34
N VAL A 189 6.56 9.57 -13.13
CA VAL A 189 6.56 8.14 -12.80
C VAL A 189 5.27 7.49 -13.30
N ILE A 190 4.14 8.10 -13.01
CA ILE A 190 2.81 7.70 -13.43
C ILE A 190 2.31 8.74 -14.43
N ALA A 191 2.12 8.32 -15.67
CA ALA A 191 1.75 9.21 -16.77
C ALA A 191 0.69 8.52 -17.65
N THR A 192 -0.37 8.03 -17.01
CA THR A 192 -1.56 7.47 -17.61
C THR A 192 -2.64 8.56 -17.73
N ASP A 193 -3.65 8.34 -18.57
CA ASP A 193 -4.73 9.32 -18.78
C ASP A 193 -5.49 9.66 -17.51
N ASP A 194 -5.59 8.72 -16.59
CA ASP A 194 -6.28 8.83 -15.30
C ASP A 194 -5.38 9.27 -14.12
N ALA A 195 -4.07 9.44 -14.33
CA ALA A 195 -3.11 9.72 -13.26
C ALA A 195 -3.42 11.00 -12.47
N LEU A 196 -3.76 12.10 -13.15
CA LEU A 196 -4.08 13.37 -12.50
C LEU A 196 -5.47 13.36 -11.85
N THR A 197 -6.44 12.76 -12.49
CA THR A 197 -7.79 12.58 -11.92
C THR A 197 -7.72 11.72 -10.64
N GLY A 198 -6.93 10.66 -10.69
CA GLY A 198 -6.69 9.80 -9.54
C GLY A 198 -5.95 10.53 -8.41
N LEU A 199 -4.92 11.33 -8.74
CA LEU A 199 -4.23 12.16 -7.76
C LEU A 199 -5.21 13.10 -7.04
N HIS A 200 -6.09 13.76 -7.77
CA HIS A 200 -7.12 14.64 -7.19
C HIS A 200 -8.11 13.86 -6.30
N ARG A 201 -8.57 12.68 -6.76
CA ARG A 201 -9.49 11.84 -5.98
C ARG A 201 -8.90 11.40 -4.64
N LEU A 202 -7.60 11.14 -4.60
CA LEU A 202 -6.90 10.69 -3.39
C LEU A 202 -6.36 11.84 -2.54
N SER A 203 -6.43 13.09 -3.03
CA SER A 203 -5.89 14.24 -2.30
C SER A 203 -6.58 14.43 -0.95
N PRO A 204 -5.82 14.51 0.15
CA PRO A 204 -6.41 14.73 1.47
C PRO A 204 -7.10 16.09 1.57
N ASP A 205 -8.26 16.12 2.19
CA ASP A 205 -9.02 17.35 2.46
C ASP A 205 -8.53 18.11 3.71
N ASP A 206 -7.70 17.47 4.54
CA ASP A 206 -7.31 17.93 5.89
C ASP A 206 -5.95 18.68 5.94
N GLY A 207 -5.41 19.03 4.78
CA GLY A 207 -4.13 19.74 4.70
C GLY A 207 -2.91 18.90 5.04
N GLU A 208 -3.02 17.56 5.03
CA GLU A 208 -1.89 16.65 5.17
C GLU A 208 -0.88 16.87 4.03
N PRO A 209 0.42 16.96 4.33
CA PRO A 209 1.44 17.21 3.32
C PRO A 209 1.58 16.00 2.39
N TRP A 210 1.16 16.17 1.16
CA TRP A 210 1.31 15.15 0.12
C TRP A 210 1.90 15.76 -1.16
N PRO A 211 3.23 15.95 -1.22
CA PRO A 211 3.86 16.47 -2.42
C PRO A 211 3.82 15.45 -3.55
N ASN A 212 3.41 15.89 -4.74
CA ASN A 212 3.36 15.07 -5.96
C ASN A 212 4.78 14.82 -6.52
N ARG A 213 5.63 14.15 -5.74
CA ARG A 213 7.02 13.85 -6.14
C ARG A 213 7.56 12.62 -5.42
N ILE A 214 8.65 12.07 -5.96
CA ILE A 214 9.40 10.96 -5.39
C ILE A 214 10.89 11.15 -5.70
N THR A 215 11.81 10.70 -4.83
CA THR A 215 13.23 10.70 -5.18
C THR A 215 13.48 9.77 -6.37
N ALA A 216 14.26 10.22 -7.34
CA ALA A 216 14.43 9.47 -8.59
C ALA A 216 15.06 8.09 -8.36
N ARG A 217 15.99 7.96 -7.42
CA ARG A 217 16.66 6.69 -7.08
C ARG A 217 15.70 5.59 -6.62
N SER A 218 14.53 5.95 -6.11
CA SER A 218 13.47 5.02 -5.70
C SER A 218 13.02 4.08 -6.82
N LEU A 219 13.08 4.53 -8.07
CA LEU A 219 12.64 3.74 -9.22
C LEU A 219 13.50 2.49 -9.47
N LEU A 220 14.77 2.51 -9.04
CA LEU A 220 15.70 1.40 -9.26
C LEU A 220 15.29 0.17 -8.42
N ASP A 221 14.84 0.37 -7.18
CA ASP A 221 14.32 -0.71 -6.33
C ASP A 221 13.06 -1.33 -6.95
N ILE A 222 12.15 -0.48 -7.46
CA ILE A 222 10.85 -0.90 -8.02
C ILE A 222 11.06 -1.73 -9.29
N ALA A 223 11.94 -1.28 -10.19
CA ALA A 223 12.11 -1.84 -11.52
C ALA A 223 12.52 -3.33 -11.52
N VAL A 224 13.19 -3.80 -10.47
CA VAL A 224 13.73 -5.17 -10.39
C VAL A 224 12.97 -6.08 -9.43
N HIS A 225 12.09 -5.53 -8.60
CA HIS A 225 11.41 -6.29 -7.55
C HIS A 225 10.22 -7.11 -8.10
N ARG A 226 10.16 -8.40 -7.75
CA ARG A 226 9.18 -9.36 -8.29
C ARG A 226 8.53 -10.24 -7.21
N PRO A 227 7.74 -9.69 -6.30
CA PRO A 227 7.11 -10.43 -5.21
C PRO A 227 6.07 -11.46 -5.69
N VAL A 228 5.55 -11.37 -6.90
CA VAL A 228 4.70 -12.41 -7.52
C VAL A 228 5.34 -13.80 -7.44
N ARG A 229 6.67 -13.89 -7.40
CA ARG A 229 7.41 -15.16 -7.24
C ARG A 229 7.25 -15.77 -5.83
N ALA A 230 6.88 -14.98 -4.84
CA ALA A 230 6.68 -15.42 -3.47
C ALA A 230 5.27 -15.99 -3.22
N ALA A 231 4.31 -15.76 -4.13
CA ALA A 231 2.90 -16.09 -3.92
C ALA A 231 2.65 -17.56 -3.51
N GLY A 232 3.36 -18.53 -4.09
CA GLY A 232 3.26 -19.95 -3.74
C GLY A 232 3.72 -20.32 -2.33
N ARG A 233 4.38 -19.40 -1.59
CA ARG A 233 4.82 -19.60 -0.20
C ARG A 233 3.88 -18.99 0.83
N ILE A 234 2.87 -18.24 0.40
CA ILE A 234 1.89 -17.60 1.29
C ILE A 234 1.03 -18.68 1.94
N ARG A 235 0.99 -18.70 3.27
CA ARG A 235 0.24 -19.70 4.06
C ARG A 235 -1.13 -19.20 4.49
N CYS A 236 -1.26 -17.92 4.79
CA CYS A 236 -2.55 -17.31 5.13
C CYS A 236 -3.45 -17.19 3.90
N PRO A 237 -4.78 -17.03 4.07
CA PRO A 237 -5.66 -16.59 2.98
C PRO A 237 -5.15 -15.30 2.34
N LEU A 238 -5.26 -15.22 1.01
CA LEU A 238 -4.86 -14.05 0.23
C LEU A 238 -5.99 -13.61 -0.68
N LEU A 239 -6.52 -12.41 -0.50
CA LEU A 239 -7.44 -11.78 -1.44
C LEU A 239 -6.67 -10.84 -2.36
N MET A 240 -6.81 -11.05 -3.66
CA MET A 240 -6.31 -10.15 -4.71
C MET A 240 -7.51 -9.45 -5.34
N VAL A 241 -7.65 -8.14 -5.12
CA VAL A 241 -8.66 -7.29 -5.78
C VAL A 241 -8.00 -6.68 -7.02
N VAL A 242 -8.43 -7.10 -8.20
CA VAL A 242 -7.81 -6.70 -9.48
C VAL A 242 -8.79 -5.85 -10.28
N ALA A 243 -8.44 -4.61 -10.56
CA ALA A 243 -9.21 -3.73 -11.43
C ALA A 243 -8.99 -4.14 -12.91
N GLU A 244 -10.05 -4.54 -13.62
CA GLU A 244 -9.92 -5.10 -14.96
C GLU A 244 -9.38 -4.09 -16.00
N SER A 245 -9.74 -2.82 -15.82
CA SER A 245 -9.30 -1.72 -16.68
C SER A 245 -8.10 -0.96 -16.13
N ASP A 246 -7.27 -1.60 -15.27
CA ASP A 246 -6.12 -0.95 -14.64
C ASP A 246 -5.07 -0.51 -15.66
N THR A 247 -4.87 0.80 -15.77
CA THR A 247 -3.89 1.42 -16.67
C THR A 247 -2.47 1.41 -16.11
N MET A 248 -2.33 1.29 -14.77
CA MET A 248 -1.08 1.45 -14.03
C MET A 248 -0.46 0.12 -13.63
N ALA A 249 -1.20 -0.72 -12.91
CA ALA A 249 -0.72 -2.01 -12.44
C ALA A 249 -1.07 -3.13 -13.44
N PRO A 250 -0.08 -3.95 -13.89
CA PRO A 250 -0.38 -5.08 -14.75
C PRO A 250 -1.26 -6.12 -14.05
N THR A 251 -2.42 -6.41 -14.62
CA THR A 251 -3.42 -7.34 -14.04
C THR A 251 -2.98 -8.81 -14.13
N GLY A 252 -2.22 -9.19 -15.16
CA GLY A 252 -1.74 -10.55 -15.38
C GLY A 252 -0.91 -11.11 -14.20
N PRO A 253 0.15 -10.43 -13.75
CA PRO A 253 0.92 -10.85 -12.57
C PRO A 253 0.09 -10.94 -11.28
N ALA A 254 -0.86 -10.03 -11.07
CA ALA A 254 -1.75 -10.07 -9.92
C ALA A 254 -2.68 -11.28 -9.95
N THR A 255 -3.30 -11.57 -11.09
CA THR A 255 -4.10 -12.80 -11.31
C THR A 255 -3.26 -14.06 -11.10
N GLN A 256 -2.02 -14.07 -11.59
CA GLN A 256 -1.09 -15.20 -11.40
C GLN A 256 -0.72 -15.39 -9.92
N ALA A 257 -0.58 -14.31 -9.15
CA ALA A 257 -0.31 -14.39 -7.71
C ALA A 257 -1.47 -15.06 -6.98
N ALA A 258 -2.72 -14.68 -7.26
CA ALA A 258 -3.90 -15.33 -6.70
C ALA A 258 -3.93 -16.84 -7.03
N ALA A 259 -3.69 -17.20 -8.28
CA ALA A 259 -3.70 -18.60 -8.72
C ALA A 259 -2.56 -19.46 -8.12
N ARG A 260 -1.42 -18.84 -7.77
CA ARG A 260 -0.27 -19.54 -7.18
C ARG A 260 -0.33 -19.66 -5.67
N ALA A 261 -1.04 -18.77 -4.99
CA ALA A 261 -1.18 -18.81 -3.54
C ALA A 261 -2.08 -20.01 -3.16
N PRO A 262 -1.67 -20.88 -2.22
CA PRO A 262 -2.44 -22.07 -1.83
C PRO A 262 -3.86 -21.76 -1.33
N ARG A 263 -4.07 -20.56 -0.79
CA ARG A 263 -5.38 -20.06 -0.32
C ARG A 263 -5.67 -18.71 -0.98
N GLY A 264 -5.38 -18.58 -2.28
CA GLY A 264 -5.59 -17.37 -3.05
C GLY A 264 -7.02 -17.23 -3.54
N GLU A 265 -7.60 -16.06 -3.31
CA GLU A 265 -8.91 -15.64 -3.81
C GLU A 265 -8.70 -14.47 -4.77
N LEU A 266 -9.49 -14.41 -5.84
CA LEU A 266 -9.43 -13.33 -6.83
C LEU A 266 -10.79 -12.67 -6.95
N TYR A 267 -10.85 -11.38 -6.70
CA TYR A 267 -11.98 -10.54 -7.07
C TYR A 267 -11.58 -9.61 -8.22
N ARG A 268 -12.45 -9.50 -9.24
CA ARG A 268 -12.26 -8.59 -10.37
C ARG A 268 -13.25 -7.45 -10.27
N SER A 269 -12.75 -6.23 -10.07
CA SER A 269 -13.56 -5.03 -10.18
C SER A 269 -13.58 -4.54 -11.63
N ARG A 270 -14.67 -3.91 -12.06
CA ARG A 270 -14.92 -3.57 -13.47
C ARG A 270 -14.15 -2.35 -13.96
N GLY A 271 -13.89 -1.42 -13.05
CA GLY A 271 -13.26 -0.13 -13.35
C GLY A 271 -11.75 -0.17 -13.46
N GLY A 272 -11.15 1.03 -13.42
CA GLY A 272 -9.72 1.27 -13.45
C GLY A 272 -9.09 1.33 -12.05
N HIS A 273 -7.81 1.71 -12.02
CA HIS A 273 -6.98 1.75 -10.80
C HIS A 273 -7.58 2.57 -9.66
N TYR A 274 -8.22 3.67 -9.99
CA TYR A 274 -8.77 4.60 -8.99
C TYR A 274 -10.25 4.38 -8.69
N ASP A 275 -10.93 3.47 -9.39
CA ASP A 275 -12.36 3.21 -9.19
C ASP A 275 -12.67 2.37 -7.95
N VAL A 276 -11.65 1.77 -7.35
CA VAL A 276 -11.73 1.05 -6.07
C VAL A 276 -11.77 1.99 -4.85
N TYR A 277 -11.36 3.26 -5.00
CA TYR A 277 -11.35 4.24 -3.91
C TYR A 277 -12.68 5.02 -3.84
N ALA A 278 -12.88 5.72 -2.72
CA ALA A 278 -14.08 6.52 -2.47
C ALA A 278 -14.42 7.46 -3.65
N GLY A 279 -15.69 7.49 -4.03
CA GLY A 279 -16.16 8.19 -5.23
C GLY A 279 -15.88 7.46 -6.55
N GLY A 280 -15.26 6.29 -6.53
CA GLY A 280 -15.06 5.44 -7.70
C GLY A 280 -16.20 4.45 -7.92
N LEU A 281 -16.27 3.90 -9.13
CA LEU A 281 -17.36 3.02 -9.60
C LEU A 281 -17.51 1.74 -8.76
N ASP A 282 -16.39 1.17 -8.30
CA ASP A 282 -16.35 -0.15 -7.67
C ASP A 282 -16.16 -0.09 -6.16
N HIS A 283 -16.02 1.11 -5.57
CA HIS A 283 -15.66 1.27 -4.16
C HIS A 283 -16.56 0.49 -3.20
N THR A 284 -17.88 0.60 -3.34
CA THR A 284 -18.83 -0.08 -2.47
C THR A 284 -18.74 -1.60 -2.57
N ASP A 285 -18.60 -2.12 -3.80
CA ASP A 285 -18.46 -3.56 -4.02
C ASP A 285 -17.13 -4.09 -3.47
N VAL A 286 -16.04 -3.34 -3.61
CA VAL A 286 -14.72 -3.67 -3.07
C VAL A 286 -14.77 -3.71 -1.54
N LEU A 287 -15.31 -2.69 -0.89
CA LEU A 287 -15.50 -2.66 0.57
C LEU A 287 -16.24 -3.91 1.08
N ARG A 288 -17.35 -4.26 0.41
CA ARG A 288 -18.15 -5.44 0.76
C ARG A 288 -17.32 -6.75 0.63
N VAL A 289 -16.63 -6.93 -0.47
CA VAL A 289 -15.83 -8.15 -0.72
C VAL A 289 -14.67 -8.27 0.27
N GLU A 290 -13.99 -7.17 0.57
CA GLU A 290 -12.91 -7.15 1.54
C GLU A 290 -13.42 -7.46 2.95
N LEU A 291 -14.56 -6.88 3.35
CA LEU A 291 -15.19 -7.18 4.64
C LEU A 291 -15.64 -8.64 4.74
N GLU A 292 -16.25 -9.19 3.69
CA GLU A 292 -16.65 -10.61 3.63
C GLU A 292 -15.42 -11.53 3.80
N PHE A 293 -14.30 -11.19 3.16
CA PHE A 293 -13.04 -11.92 3.33
C PHE A 293 -12.53 -11.83 4.77
N LEU A 294 -12.45 -10.63 5.34
CA LEU A 294 -12.00 -10.41 6.72
C LEU A 294 -12.88 -11.20 7.71
N THR A 295 -14.21 -11.12 7.57
CA THR A 295 -15.16 -11.80 8.47
C THR A 295 -15.02 -13.31 8.41
N ARG A 296 -14.91 -13.91 7.19
CA ARG A 296 -14.71 -15.35 7.05
C ARG A 296 -13.45 -15.87 7.74
N HIS A 297 -12.38 -15.08 7.71
CA HIS A 297 -11.07 -15.49 8.23
C HIS A 297 -10.76 -14.98 9.64
N ALA A 298 -11.60 -14.10 10.20
CA ALA A 298 -11.57 -13.71 11.60
C ALA A 298 -12.39 -14.65 12.50
N ALA A 299 -13.29 -15.46 11.95
CA ALA A 299 -14.05 -16.43 12.73
C ALA A 299 -13.08 -17.41 13.43
N ARG A 300 -13.21 -17.56 14.76
CA ARG A 300 -12.48 -18.60 15.49
C ARG A 300 -13.05 -19.97 15.08
N ALA A 301 -12.16 -20.89 14.73
CA ALA A 301 -12.55 -22.28 14.44
C ALA A 301 -13.09 -22.96 15.70
#